data_9b11253656f8beba29f00ed6ed3e6b5c
#
_entry.id   9b11253656f8beba29f00ed6ed3e6b5c
#
_cell.length_a   1.000
_cell.length_b   1.000
_cell.length_c   1.000
_cell.angle_alpha   90.00
_cell.angle_beta   90.00
_cell.angle_gamma   90.00
#
_symmetry.space_group_name_H-M   'P 1'
#
loop_
_entity.id
_entity.type
_entity.pdbx_description
1 polymer ?
#
loop_
_entity_poly.entity_id
_entity_poly.type
_entity_poly.pdbx_seq_one_letter_code
_entity_poly.pdbx_strand_id
1 'polypeptide(L)'
;MAINIDKMSIEIMRNLEIYLSNTQEDVKQAVEETSKETVQELRNTSPVRKGGKGGEYAKSWACKRDRNTRGKWYNSMIVYNKAPTYRLTHLLEKGHAKRNGGRVDPIPHIRQAEEIAHDKLYAKLVRNLRYRD
;
A
#
# COMPACT_ATOMS: atom_id res chain seq x y z
N MET A 1 -51.25 12.99 -3.81
CA MET A 1 -50.28 12.43 -4.74
C MET A 1 -49.71 11.15 -4.14
N ALA A 2 -50.03 10.03 -4.74
CA ALA A 2 -49.51 8.74 -4.23
C ALA A 2 -48.10 8.53 -4.76
N ILE A 3 -47.14 8.34 -3.85
CA ILE A 3 -45.80 7.97 -4.21
C ILE A 3 -45.75 6.44 -4.38
N ASN A 4 -45.30 6.00 -5.54
CA ASN A 4 -45.10 4.58 -5.79
C ASN A 4 -43.83 4.11 -5.03
N ILE A 5 -44.05 3.42 -3.93
CA ILE A 5 -43.00 2.95 -3.04
C ILE A 5 -42.01 2.03 -3.79
N ASP A 6 -42.48 1.15 -4.65
CA ASP A 6 -41.65 0.23 -5.41
C ASP A 6 -40.69 0.99 -6.34
N LYS A 7 -41.19 2.00 -7.03
CA LYS A 7 -40.38 2.84 -7.92
C LYS A 7 -39.34 3.64 -7.16
N MET A 8 -39.71 4.17 -5.99
CA MET A 8 -38.81 4.90 -5.11
C MET A 8 -37.71 3.99 -4.57
N SER A 9 -38.03 2.76 -4.20
CA SER A 9 -37.05 1.77 -3.73
C SER A 9 -36.03 1.44 -4.81
N ILE A 10 -36.45 1.28 -6.06
CA ILE A 10 -35.56 1.02 -7.19
C ILE A 10 -34.61 2.20 -7.42
N GLU A 11 -35.11 3.44 -7.36
CA GLU A 11 -34.25 4.62 -7.50
C GLU A 11 -33.20 4.74 -6.36
N ILE A 12 -33.62 4.48 -5.13
CA ILE A 12 -32.73 4.49 -3.96
C ILE A 12 -31.63 3.42 -4.14
N MET A 13 -32.02 2.21 -4.51
CA MET A 13 -31.05 1.14 -4.75
C MET A 13 -30.06 1.48 -5.86
N ARG A 14 -30.55 2.05 -6.96
CA ARG A 14 -29.68 2.48 -8.05
C ARG A 14 -28.69 3.55 -7.62
N ASN A 15 -29.13 4.53 -6.87
CA ASN A 15 -28.26 5.59 -6.34
C ASN A 15 -27.21 5.04 -5.38
N LEU A 16 -27.58 4.07 -4.53
CA LEU A 16 -26.65 3.39 -3.64
C LEU A 16 -25.63 2.59 -4.41
N GLU A 17 -26.02 1.89 -5.46
CA GLU A 17 -25.10 1.13 -6.32
C GLU A 17 -24.09 2.06 -6.98
N ILE A 18 -24.53 3.20 -7.51
CA ILE A 18 -23.64 4.21 -8.11
C ILE A 18 -22.66 4.75 -7.06
N TYR A 19 -23.16 5.09 -5.87
CA TYR A 19 -22.33 5.59 -4.78
C TYR A 19 -21.27 4.57 -4.37
N LEU A 20 -21.64 3.30 -4.19
CA LEU A 20 -20.73 2.22 -3.84
C LEU A 20 -19.68 1.99 -4.94
N SER A 21 -20.10 1.96 -6.20
CA SER A 21 -19.18 1.79 -7.33
C SER A 21 -18.13 2.89 -7.38
N ASN A 22 -18.56 4.14 -7.21
CA ASN A 22 -17.66 5.28 -7.20
C ASN A 22 -16.72 5.26 -6.00
N THR A 23 -17.22 4.88 -4.82
CA THR A 23 -16.41 4.75 -3.60
C THR A 23 -15.36 3.68 -3.74
N GLN A 24 -15.71 2.53 -4.32
CA GLN A 24 -14.77 1.45 -4.61
C GLN A 24 -13.64 1.90 -5.53
N GLU A 25 -13.97 2.66 -6.57
CA GLU A 25 -12.98 3.18 -7.51
C GLU A 25 -12.02 4.16 -6.84
N ASP A 26 -12.54 5.04 -5.98
CA ASP A 26 -11.71 5.96 -5.21
C ASP A 26 -10.78 5.25 -4.24
N VAL A 27 -11.26 4.22 -3.55
CA VAL A 27 -10.45 3.41 -2.64
C VAL A 27 -9.35 2.69 -3.44
N LYS A 28 -9.70 2.09 -4.55
CA LYS A 28 -8.76 1.41 -5.43
C LYS A 28 -7.65 2.34 -5.90
N GLN A 29 -8.02 3.51 -6.37
CA GLN A 29 -7.06 4.52 -6.85
C GLN A 29 -6.14 4.99 -5.72
N ALA A 30 -6.70 5.28 -4.54
CA ALA A 30 -5.92 5.70 -3.38
C ALA A 30 -4.91 4.63 -2.95
N VAL A 31 -5.32 3.37 -2.93
CA VAL A 31 -4.45 2.24 -2.59
C VAL A 31 -3.33 2.08 -3.61
N GLU A 32 -3.63 2.14 -4.91
CA GLU A 32 -2.63 2.04 -5.98
C GLU A 32 -1.61 3.18 -5.91
N GLU A 33 -2.06 4.41 -5.77
CA GLU A 33 -1.19 5.58 -5.67
C GLU A 33 -0.29 5.50 -4.43
N THR A 34 -0.85 5.16 -3.29
CA THR A 34 -0.10 5.05 -2.04
C THR A 34 0.93 3.94 -2.12
N SER A 35 0.60 2.83 -2.77
CA SER A 35 1.55 1.72 -2.97
C SER A 35 2.75 2.14 -3.81
N LYS A 36 2.53 2.89 -4.89
CA LYS A 36 3.60 3.41 -5.75
C LYS A 36 4.48 4.42 -5.00
N GLU A 37 3.86 5.29 -4.23
CA GLU A 37 4.59 6.25 -3.38
C GLU A 37 5.42 5.54 -2.32
N THR A 38 4.89 4.48 -1.73
CA THR A 38 5.58 3.66 -0.73
C THR A 38 6.79 2.96 -1.34
N VAL A 39 6.65 2.42 -2.55
CA VAL A 39 7.79 1.85 -3.30
C VAL A 39 8.88 2.89 -3.47
N GLN A 40 8.52 4.09 -3.89
CA GLN A 40 9.49 5.17 -4.09
C GLN A 40 10.16 5.59 -2.78
N GLU A 41 9.39 5.69 -1.70
CA GLU A 41 9.90 6.00 -0.36
C GLU A 41 10.91 4.94 0.09
N LEU A 42 10.58 3.66 -0.06
CA LEU A 42 11.48 2.57 0.28
C LEU A 42 12.75 2.57 -0.56
N ARG A 43 12.65 2.90 -1.84
CA ARG A 43 13.83 3.04 -2.71
C ARG A 43 14.74 4.16 -2.24
N ASN A 44 14.17 5.25 -1.75
CA ASN A 44 14.93 6.41 -1.29
C ASN A 44 15.54 6.21 0.09
N THR A 45 14.88 5.46 0.97
CA THR A 45 15.27 5.31 2.37
C THR A 45 15.97 4.00 2.69
N SER A 46 15.94 3.02 1.79
CA SER A 46 16.58 1.74 2.01
C SER A 46 18.10 1.88 2.09
N PRO A 47 18.76 1.09 2.96
CA PRO A 47 20.21 1.15 3.05
C PRO A 47 20.89 0.77 1.74
N VAL A 48 21.96 1.47 1.42
CA VAL A 48 22.78 1.21 0.23
C VAL A 48 24.17 0.78 0.68
N ARG A 49 24.62 -0.38 0.20
CA ARG A 49 25.96 -0.88 0.50
C ARG A 49 27.01 0.03 -0.13
N LYS A 50 27.99 0.41 0.65
CA LYS A 50 29.14 1.19 0.14
C LYS A 50 30.05 0.29 -0.68
N GLY A 51 30.32 0.70 -1.91
CA GLY A 51 31.18 -0.01 -2.85
C GLY A 51 30.51 -1.16 -3.59
N GLY A 52 31.02 -1.55 -4.73
CA GLY A 52 30.53 -2.67 -5.53
C GLY A 52 29.10 -2.49 -6.06
N LYS A 53 28.28 -3.54 -5.92
CA LYS A 53 26.91 -3.58 -6.43
C LYS A 53 25.90 -2.92 -5.46
N GLY A 54 26.23 -1.75 -4.89
CA GLY A 54 25.35 -1.05 -4.00
C GLY A 54 24.05 -0.60 -4.70
N GLY A 55 22.95 -0.63 -3.96
CA GLY A 55 21.66 -0.16 -4.43
C GLY A 55 20.75 -1.21 -5.03
N GLU A 56 21.18 -2.45 -5.20
CA GLU A 56 20.31 -3.52 -5.69
C GLU A 56 19.10 -3.73 -4.78
N TYR A 57 19.31 -3.75 -3.48
CA TYR A 57 18.24 -3.89 -2.50
C TYR A 57 17.22 -2.76 -2.62
N ALA A 58 17.68 -1.52 -2.64
CA ALA A 58 16.80 -0.36 -2.75
C ALA A 58 16.01 -0.36 -4.07
N LYS A 59 16.65 -0.73 -5.17
CA LYS A 59 16.00 -0.78 -6.49
C LYS A 59 15.03 -1.94 -6.64
N SER A 60 15.11 -2.94 -5.79
CA SER A 60 14.29 -4.15 -5.88
C SER A 60 12.90 -4.02 -5.26
N TRP A 61 12.57 -2.90 -4.68
CA TRP A 61 11.23 -2.65 -4.18
C TRP A 61 10.24 -2.51 -5.33
N ALA A 62 9.09 -3.16 -5.19
CA ALA A 62 8.01 -3.13 -6.16
C ALA A 62 6.67 -3.34 -5.47
N CYS A 63 5.59 -3.12 -6.19
CA CYS A 63 4.24 -3.41 -5.71
C CYS A 63 3.46 -4.21 -6.74
N LYS A 64 2.49 -4.98 -6.26
CA LYS A 64 1.59 -5.77 -7.08
C LYS A 64 0.23 -5.88 -6.39
N ARG A 65 -0.81 -6.22 -7.14
CA ARG A 65 -2.11 -6.52 -6.56
C ARG A 65 -2.07 -7.86 -5.82
N ASP A 66 -2.75 -7.90 -4.69
CA ASP A 66 -2.97 -9.15 -3.99
C ASP A 66 -4.03 -9.97 -4.75
N ARG A 67 -3.62 -11.11 -5.30
CA ARG A 67 -4.50 -12.02 -6.05
C ARG A 67 -5.66 -12.54 -5.21
N ASN A 68 -5.48 -12.65 -3.90
CA ASN A 68 -6.52 -13.11 -2.99
C ASN A 68 -7.70 -12.14 -2.88
N THR A 69 -7.52 -10.89 -3.31
CA THR A 69 -8.58 -9.88 -3.34
C THR A 69 -9.22 -9.70 -4.71
N ARG A 70 -8.80 -10.50 -5.69
CA ARG A 70 -9.35 -10.43 -7.05
C ARG A 70 -10.84 -10.76 -7.04
N GLY A 71 -11.63 -9.88 -7.65
CA GLY A 71 -13.09 -10.03 -7.70
C GLY A 71 -13.83 -9.58 -6.44
N LYS A 72 -13.11 -9.18 -5.40
CA LYS A 72 -13.70 -8.60 -4.20
C LYS A 72 -13.88 -7.09 -4.38
N TRP A 73 -14.80 -6.50 -3.61
CA TRP A 73 -15.06 -5.07 -3.65
C TRP A 73 -13.88 -4.22 -3.18
N TYR A 74 -13.00 -4.80 -2.38
CA TYR A 74 -11.77 -4.15 -1.93
C TYR A 74 -10.56 -4.69 -2.70
N ASN A 75 -9.60 -3.83 -2.96
CA ASN A 75 -8.33 -4.18 -3.55
C ASN A 75 -7.22 -3.97 -2.53
N SER A 76 -6.38 -4.98 -2.38
CA SER A 76 -5.15 -4.86 -1.62
C SER A 76 -3.96 -4.85 -2.57
N MET A 77 -2.96 -4.05 -2.23
CA MET A 77 -1.67 -4.03 -2.90
C MET A 77 -0.61 -4.57 -1.95
N ILE A 78 0.35 -5.29 -2.50
CA ILE A 78 1.49 -5.79 -1.75
C ILE A 78 2.72 -5.03 -2.21
N VAL A 79 3.40 -4.39 -1.27
CA VAL A 79 4.72 -3.80 -1.49
C VAL A 79 5.75 -4.83 -1.02
N TYR A 80 6.66 -5.20 -1.88
CA TYR A 80 7.60 -6.28 -1.61
C TYR A 80 8.96 -5.99 -2.22
N ASN A 81 9.97 -6.69 -1.72
CA ASN A 81 11.31 -6.65 -2.29
C ASN A 81 11.50 -7.88 -3.17
N LYS A 82 11.96 -7.69 -4.40
CA LYS A 82 12.13 -8.78 -5.38
C LYS A 82 13.32 -9.68 -5.02
N ALA A 83 13.24 -10.94 -5.46
CA ALA A 83 14.39 -11.82 -5.38
C ALA A 83 15.57 -11.28 -6.21
N PRO A 84 16.83 -11.47 -5.78
CA PRO A 84 17.24 -12.25 -4.61
C PRO A 84 17.33 -11.45 -3.32
N THR A 85 17.15 -10.14 -3.35
CA THR A 85 17.44 -9.24 -2.22
C THR A 85 16.37 -9.26 -1.12
N TYR A 86 15.20 -9.86 -1.37
CA TYR A 86 14.13 -9.95 -0.37
C TYR A 86 14.57 -10.59 0.95
N ARG A 87 15.59 -11.44 0.91
CA ARG A 87 16.16 -12.10 2.09
C ARG A 87 16.80 -11.13 3.06
N LEU A 88 17.19 -9.96 2.58
CA LEU A 88 17.85 -8.93 3.38
C LEU A 88 16.87 -8.09 4.22
N THR A 89 15.57 -8.13 3.93
CA THR A 89 14.58 -7.27 4.58
C THR A 89 14.61 -7.41 6.11
N HIS A 90 14.52 -8.62 6.62
CA HIS A 90 14.54 -8.88 8.07
C HIS A 90 15.86 -8.52 8.71
N LEU A 91 16.95 -8.87 8.03
CA LEU A 91 18.31 -8.65 8.56
C LEU A 91 18.61 -7.15 8.69
N LEU A 92 18.20 -6.35 7.70
CA LEU A 92 18.42 -4.92 7.72
C LEU A 92 17.49 -4.22 8.71
N GLU A 93 16.21 -4.59 8.71
CA GLU A 93 15.21 -3.92 9.56
C GLU A 93 15.45 -4.14 11.05
N LYS A 94 15.77 -5.36 11.44
CA LYS A 94 15.90 -5.79 12.86
C LYS A 94 17.32 -6.03 13.33
N GLY A 95 18.29 -5.94 12.43
CA GLY A 95 19.66 -6.38 12.72
C GLY A 95 19.74 -7.89 12.84
N HIS A 96 20.92 -8.39 13.04
CA HIS A 96 21.16 -9.83 13.16
C HIS A 96 22.44 -10.14 13.93
N ALA A 97 22.54 -11.37 14.45
CA ALA A 97 23.75 -11.85 15.10
C ALA A 97 24.84 -12.12 14.06
N LYS A 98 26.06 -11.71 14.38
CA LYS A 98 27.23 -12.03 13.55
C LYS A 98 27.68 -13.43 13.78
N ARG A 99 28.24 -14.08 12.75
CA ARG A 99 28.76 -15.46 12.81
C ARG A 99 29.85 -15.62 13.85
N ASN A 100 30.71 -14.62 14.02
CA ASN A 100 31.88 -14.65 14.92
C ASN A 100 31.65 -13.92 16.25
N GLY A 101 30.39 -13.77 16.65
CA GLY A 101 30.02 -13.02 17.85
C GLY A 101 29.65 -11.58 17.57
N GLY A 102 28.93 -10.99 18.49
CA GLY A 102 28.40 -9.65 18.33
C GLY A 102 27.11 -9.59 17.46
N ARG A 103 26.64 -8.40 17.24
CA ARG A 103 25.40 -8.15 16.52
C ARG A 103 25.55 -7.00 15.54
N VAL A 104 24.92 -7.11 14.38
CA VAL A 104 24.77 -6.01 13.42
C VAL A 104 23.55 -5.18 13.85
N ASP A 105 23.75 -3.87 13.97
CA ASP A 105 22.69 -2.94 14.36
C ASP A 105 21.59 -2.86 13.32
N PRO A 106 20.33 -2.73 13.75
CA PRO A 106 19.21 -2.55 12.82
C PRO A 106 19.31 -1.22 12.08
N ILE A 107 18.82 -1.22 10.85
CA ILE A 107 18.63 0.00 10.04
C ILE A 107 17.14 0.05 9.68
N PRO A 108 16.28 0.58 10.59
CA PRO A 108 14.85 0.62 10.33
C PRO A 108 14.52 1.48 9.12
N HIS A 109 13.73 0.95 8.21
CA HIS A 109 13.27 1.66 7.01
C HIS A 109 11.87 1.20 6.60
N ILE A 110 11.52 -0.06 6.85
CA ILE A 110 10.23 -0.64 6.48
C ILE A 110 9.12 -0.09 7.37
N ARG A 111 9.31 -0.10 8.68
CA ARG A 111 8.33 0.41 9.63
C ARG A 111 7.99 1.88 9.39
N GLN A 112 8.99 2.70 9.14
CA GLN A 112 8.81 4.13 8.84
C GLN A 112 8.02 4.33 7.55
N ALA A 113 8.33 3.56 6.51
CA ALA A 113 7.60 3.59 5.25
C ALA A 113 6.14 3.14 5.42
N GLU A 114 5.90 2.12 6.23
CA GLU A 114 4.56 1.63 6.55
C GLU A 114 3.72 2.71 7.26
N GLU A 115 4.29 3.38 8.25
CA GLU A 115 3.62 4.48 8.97
C GLU A 115 3.27 5.63 8.04
N ILE A 116 4.19 6.04 7.19
CA ILE A 116 3.98 7.10 6.19
C ILE A 116 2.89 6.67 5.19
N ALA A 117 2.91 5.43 4.73
CA ALA A 117 1.91 4.88 3.81
C ALA A 117 0.52 4.90 4.45
N HIS A 118 0.42 4.49 5.70
CA HIS A 118 -0.83 4.49 6.44
C HIS A 118 -1.42 5.91 6.54
N ASP A 119 -0.60 6.88 6.91
CA ASP A 119 -1.03 8.27 7.06
C ASP A 119 -1.47 8.87 5.71
N LYS A 120 -0.72 8.61 4.65
CA LYS A 120 -1.05 9.07 3.30
C LYS A 120 -2.34 8.45 2.78
N LEU A 121 -2.52 7.14 2.97
CA LEU A 121 -3.73 6.45 2.55
C LEU A 121 -4.95 7.00 3.27
N TYR A 122 -4.85 7.15 4.59
CA TYR A 122 -5.92 7.70 5.40
C TYR A 122 -6.30 9.11 4.92
N ALA A 123 -5.33 9.97 4.72
CA ALA A 123 -5.57 11.35 4.24
C ALA A 123 -6.25 11.37 2.87
N LYS A 124 -5.84 10.51 1.95
CA LYS A 124 -6.45 10.40 0.61
C LYS A 124 -7.89 9.91 0.69
N LEU A 125 -8.16 8.90 1.51
CA LEU A 125 -9.51 8.37 1.67
C LEU A 125 -10.45 9.39 2.30
N VAL A 126 -10.01 10.08 3.36
CA VAL A 126 -10.80 11.13 4.01
C VAL A 126 -11.13 12.24 3.02
N ARG A 127 -10.14 12.70 2.25
CA ARG A 127 -10.35 13.75 1.24
C ARG A 127 -11.34 13.31 0.17
N ASN A 128 -11.15 12.12 -0.38
CA ASN A 128 -12.00 11.62 -1.46
C ASN A 128 -13.45 11.40 -1.02
N LEU A 129 -13.65 10.87 0.19
CA LEU A 129 -14.99 10.63 0.71
C LEU A 129 -15.68 11.91 1.18
N ARG A 130 -14.92 12.87 1.70
CA ARG A 130 -15.45 14.12 2.24
C ARG A 130 -15.95 15.08 1.14
N TYR A 131 -15.25 15.15 0.02
CA TYR A 131 -15.52 16.12 -1.06
C TYR A 131 -16.23 15.49 -2.26
N ARG A 132 -16.79 14.35 -2.07
CA ARG A 132 -17.55 13.70 -3.12
C ARG A 132 -19.00 14.20 -3.07
N ASP A 133 -19.40 14.83 -4.13
CA ASP A 133 -20.80 15.22 -4.35
C ASP A 133 -21.59 14.11 -5.04
#